data_b60a780221105ba9df97e9f7ccf614a9
#
_entry.id   b60a780221105ba9df97e9f7ccf614a9
#
_cell.length_a   1.000
_cell.length_b   1.000
_cell.length_c   1.000
_cell.angle_alpha   90.00
_cell.angle_beta   90.00
_cell.angle_gamma   90.00
#
_symmetry.space_group_name_H-M   'P 1'
#
loop_
_entity.id
_entity.type
_entity.pdbx_description
1 polymer ?
#
loop_
_entity_poly.entity_id
_entity_poly.type
_entity_poly.pdbx_seq_one_letter_code
_entity_poly.pdbx_strand_id
1 'polypeptide(L)'
;MLKKSDNKMTEQAYWCVVSGSDIWVNNDQFPYGSAEELGLSVEHAICIGQHQGRKVYWINDCDVESELTMMNLRELLHWPESSFLTASKAIQYGHMTQSMRFCPQCGGRNHLNHNQVAMQCGDCRTLHYPRIFPCIIVAVRNDNKILLAQHPRHKTGMYTVIAGFLEVGETLERCVAREVKEETGIDVSNIRYFGSQPWAFPSSMMMAFLADYAGGTLKPDYSELSDAQWFDVTSLPDVAPAGTIARQLIDKTVGDVMKDGVAEQAIEY
;
A
#
# COMPACT_ATOMS: atom_id res chain seq x y z
N MET A 1 7.55 -34.35 -18.48
CA MET A 1 7.44 -33.07 -17.79
C MET A 1 6.93 -31.92 -18.67
N LEU A 2 6.47 -32.18 -19.89
CA LEU A 2 6.05 -31.16 -20.89
C LEU A 2 4.56 -30.75 -20.84
N LYS A 3 3.72 -31.37 -19.98
CA LYS A 3 2.26 -31.13 -19.99
C LYS A 3 1.73 -29.96 -19.14
N LYS A 4 2.59 -29.22 -18.38
CA LYS A 4 2.14 -28.10 -17.55
C LYS A 4 2.22 -26.72 -18.26
N SER A 5 3.03 -26.57 -19.31
CA SER A 5 3.15 -25.34 -20.10
C SER A 5 2.02 -25.15 -21.09
N ASP A 6 1.60 -26.23 -21.77
CA ASP A 6 0.60 -26.17 -22.84
C ASP A 6 -0.78 -25.69 -22.34
N ASN A 7 -1.13 -26.01 -21.08
CA ASN A 7 -2.42 -25.60 -20.49
C ASN A 7 -2.47 -24.10 -20.12
N LYS A 8 -1.33 -23.44 -19.91
CA LYS A 8 -1.29 -22.01 -19.60
C LYS A 8 -1.48 -21.14 -20.83
N MET A 9 -1.02 -21.58 -22.02
CA MET A 9 -1.12 -20.77 -23.25
C MET A 9 -2.55 -20.56 -23.70
N THR A 10 -3.41 -21.56 -23.56
CA THR A 10 -4.81 -21.54 -24.01
C THR A 10 -5.82 -21.30 -22.89
N GLU A 11 -5.38 -21.27 -21.62
CA GLU A 11 -6.25 -21.02 -20.49
C GLU A 11 -6.70 -19.56 -20.44
N GLN A 12 -7.99 -19.31 -20.33
CA GLN A 12 -8.56 -17.99 -20.11
C GLN A 12 -8.31 -17.51 -18.68
N ALA A 13 -7.52 -16.46 -18.52
CA ALA A 13 -7.06 -15.95 -17.23
C ALA A 13 -6.90 -14.41 -17.27
N TYR A 14 -6.77 -13.82 -16.08
CA TYR A 14 -6.31 -12.44 -15.93
C TYR A 14 -4.79 -12.38 -15.92
N TRP A 15 -4.23 -11.30 -16.47
CA TRP A 15 -2.79 -11.11 -16.58
C TRP A 15 -2.35 -9.81 -15.94
N CYS A 16 -1.36 -9.92 -15.06
CA CYS A 16 -0.68 -8.80 -14.41
C CYS A 16 0.75 -8.73 -14.96
N VAL A 17 0.95 -7.94 -16.00
CA VAL A 17 2.28 -7.61 -16.53
C VAL A 17 2.75 -6.35 -15.82
N VAL A 18 3.91 -6.38 -15.15
CA VAL A 18 4.38 -5.30 -14.29
C VAL A 18 5.77 -4.80 -14.67
N SER A 19 5.98 -3.47 -14.56
CA SER A 19 7.24 -2.77 -14.71
C SER A 19 7.38 -1.71 -13.62
N GLY A 20 8.28 -1.95 -12.66
CA GLY A 20 8.40 -1.04 -11.52
C GLY A 20 7.10 -0.91 -10.73
N SER A 21 6.53 0.29 -10.70
CA SER A 21 5.23 0.58 -10.07
C SER A 21 4.07 0.61 -11.06
N ASP A 22 4.32 0.23 -12.30
CA ASP A 22 3.33 0.28 -13.36
C ASP A 22 2.85 -1.13 -13.72
N ILE A 23 1.60 -1.22 -14.15
CA ILE A 23 0.95 -2.47 -14.54
C ILE A 23 0.20 -2.28 -15.86
N TRP A 24 0.18 -3.31 -16.70
CA TRP A 24 -0.60 -3.30 -17.93
C TRP A 24 -2.09 -3.30 -17.63
N VAL A 25 -2.79 -2.33 -18.22
CA VAL A 25 -4.23 -2.14 -18.10
C VAL A 25 -4.84 -2.10 -19.50
N ASN A 26 -5.97 -2.75 -19.68
CA ASN A 26 -6.76 -2.71 -20.92
C ASN A 26 -8.19 -2.26 -20.58
N ASN A 27 -8.61 -1.11 -21.11
CA ASN A 27 -9.94 -0.53 -20.85
C ASN A 27 -10.28 -0.44 -19.36
N ASP A 28 -9.35 0.09 -18.56
CA ASP A 28 -9.47 0.25 -17.10
C ASP A 28 -9.72 -1.06 -16.33
N GLN A 29 -9.22 -2.18 -16.84
CA GLN A 29 -9.33 -3.52 -16.22
C GLN A 29 -8.05 -4.32 -16.45
N PHE A 30 -7.89 -5.41 -15.68
CA PHE A 30 -6.88 -6.40 -16.00
C PHE A 30 -7.14 -7.00 -17.38
N PRO A 31 -6.11 -7.14 -18.23
CA PRO A 31 -6.22 -7.92 -19.47
C PRO A 31 -6.73 -9.33 -19.17
N TYR A 32 -7.75 -9.75 -19.90
CA TYR A 32 -8.36 -11.08 -19.77
C TYR A 32 -8.33 -11.79 -21.13
N GLY A 33 -7.84 -13.01 -21.15
CA GLY A 33 -7.73 -13.83 -22.35
C GLY A 33 -6.75 -14.98 -22.13
N SER A 34 -6.51 -15.76 -23.17
CA SER A 34 -5.38 -16.69 -23.19
C SER A 34 -4.07 -15.96 -23.44
N ALA A 35 -2.94 -16.53 -23.02
CA ALA A 35 -1.63 -15.95 -23.29
C ALA A 35 -1.37 -15.81 -24.81
N GLU A 36 -1.84 -16.77 -25.61
CA GLU A 36 -1.72 -16.76 -27.06
C GLU A 36 -2.48 -15.58 -27.69
N GLU A 37 -3.74 -15.34 -27.27
CA GLU A 37 -4.55 -14.21 -27.76
C GLU A 37 -3.94 -12.86 -27.40
N LEU A 38 -3.26 -12.79 -26.25
CA LEU A 38 -2.66 -11.56 -25.73
C LEU A 38 -1.18 -11.38 -26.14
N GLY A 39 -0.60 -12.32 -26.86
CA GLY A 39 0.81 -12.27 -27.29
C GLY A 39 1.80 -12.39 -26.13
N LEU A 40 1.46 -13.11 -25.05
CA LEU A 40 2.25 -13.24 -23.84
C LEU A 40 3.04 -14.54 -23.79
N SER A 41 4.30 -14.48 -23.35
CA SER A 41 5.08 -15.66 -23.00
C SER A 41 4.63 -16.23 -21.65
N VAL A 42 4.47 -17.55 -21.56
CA VAL A 42 4.09 -18.23 -20.29
C VAL A 42 5.27 -18.82 -19.54
N GLU A 43 6.48 -18.73 -20.09
CA GLU A 43 7.67 -19.38 -19.52
C GLU A 43 7.92 -18.93 -18.07
N HIS A 44 7.80 -17.64 -17.82
CA HIS A 44 8.00 -17.04 -16.51
C HIS A 44 6.71 -16.68 -15.77
N ALA A 45 5.55 -17.02 -16.33
CA ALA A 45 4.26 -16.71 -15.73
C ALA A 45 4.01 -17.51 -14.44
N ILE A 46 3.66 -16.80 -13.38
CA ILE A 46 3.35 -17.38 -12.07
C ILE A 46 1.88 -17.09 -11.71
N CYS A 47 1.13 -18.13 -11.36
CA CYS A 47 -0.21 -17.96 -10.82
C CYS A 47 -0.12 -17.36 -9.41
N ILE A 48 -0.64 -16.12 -9.23
CA ILE A 48 -0.60 -15.38 -7.97
C ILE A 48 -1.93 -15.40 -7.20
N GLY A 49 -2.94 -16.08 -7.72
CA GLY A 49 -4.25 -16.21 -7.08
C GLY A 49 -5.40 -16.26 -8.06
N GLN A 50 -6.55 -15.76 -7.62
CA GLN A 50 -7.77 -15.69 -8.42
C GLN A 50 -8.39 -14.28 -8.31
N HIS A 51 -9.00 -13.84 -9.40
CA HIS A 51 -9.83 -12.65 -9.50
C HIS A 51 -11.12 -13.02 -10.22
N GLN A 52 -12.28 -12.69 -9.67
CA GLN A 52 -13.60 -13.04 -10.22
C GLN A 52 -13.75 -14.54 -10.60
N GLY A 53 -13.18 -15.44 -9.77
CA GLY A 53 -13.24 -16.88 -10.00
C GLY A 53 -12.31 -17.42 -11.11
N ARG A 54 -11.49 -16.57 -11.71
CA ARG A 54 -10.50 -16.92 -12.72
C ARG A 54 -9.09 -16.77 -12.18
N LYS A 55 -8.13 -17.56 -12.69
CA LYS A 55 -6.72 -17.44 -12.33
C LYS A 55 -6.16 -16.07 -12.71
N VAL A 56 -5.22 -15.59 -11.91
CA VAL A 56 -4.40 -14.41 -12.20
C VAL A 56 -2.96 -14.87 -12.36
N TYR A 57 -2.37 -14.57 -13.49
CA TYR A 57 -0.96 -14.79 -13.75
C TYR A 57 -0.20 -13.46 -13.70
N TRP A 58 0.98 -13.51 -13.12
CA TRP A 58 1.93 -12.41 -13.05
C TRP A 58 3.17 -12.73 -13.89
N ILE A 59 3.64 -11.76 -14.64
CA ILE A 59 4.93 -11.76 -15.36
C ILE A 59 5.54 -10.35 -15.31
N ASN A 60 6.85 -10.25 -15.52
CA ASN A 60 7.52 -8.95 -15.69
C ASN A 60 7.42 -8.49 -17.16
N ASP A 61 7.41 -7.18 -17.40
CA ASP A 61 7.39 -6.57 -18.74
C ASP A 61 8.59 -6.96 -19.61
N CYS A 62 9.77 -7.17 -18.97
CA CYS A 62 10.96 -7.62 -19.69
C CYS A 62 10.81 -9.02 -20.34
N ASP A 63 9.77 -9.76 -19.98
CA ASP A 63 9.44 -11.08 -20.54
C ASP A 63 8.36 -10.97 -21.64
N VAL A 64 8.02 -9.74 -22.08
CA VAL A 64 7.00 -9.46 -23.12
C VAL A 64 7.64 -8.73 -24.28
N GLU A 65 7.35 -9.16 -25.51
CA GLU A 65 7.94 -8.61 -26.73
C GLU A 65 7.19 -7.39 -27.29
N SER A 66 5.94 -7.17 -26.88
CA SER A 66 5.08 -6.09 -27.36
C SER A 66 5.08 -4.86 -26.46
N GLU A 67 4.94 -3.67 -27.04
CA GLU A 67 4.67 -2.46 -26.28
C GLU A 67 3.29 -2.53 -25.65
N LEU A 68 3.23 -2.38 -24.32
CA LEU A 68 2.01 -2.43 -23.52
C LEU A 68 1.67 -1.04 -22.97
N THR A 69 0.39 -0.73 -22.88
CA THR A 69 -0.08 0.49 -22.19
C THR A 69 0.00 0.28 -20.69
N MET A 70 1.07 0.77 -20.07
CA MET A 70 1.30 0.67 -18.65
C MET A 70 0.65 1.84 -17.91
N MET A 71 0.07 1.57 -16.74
CA MET A 71 -0.55 2.56 -15.86
C MET A 71 0.04 2.46 -14.45
N ASN A 72 0.33 3.61 -13.83
CA ASN A 72 0.88 3.62 -12.49
C ASN A 72 -0.17 3.14 -11.46
N LEU A 73 0.25 2.32 -10.50
CA LEU A 73 -0.65 1.79 -9.46
C LEU A 73 -1.42 2.88 -8.71
N ARG A 74 -0.86 4.09 -8.55
CA ARG A 74 -1.55 5.20 -7.89
C ARG A 74 -2.79 5.67 -8.66
N GLU A 75 -2.79 5.53 -9.96
CA GLU A 75 -3.93 5.87 -10.82
C GLU A 75 -5.08 4.86 -10.67
N LEU A 76 -4.80 3.67 -10.14
CA LEU A 76 -5.78 2.59 -9.92
C LEU A 76 -6.46 2.63 -8.53
N LEU A 77 -6.25 3.69 -7.73
CA LEU A 77 -6.90 3.85 -6.42
C LEU A 77 -8.43 3.88 -6.51
N HIS A 78 -8.98 4.21 -7.67
CA HIS A 78 -10.42 4.19 -7.94
C HIS A 78 -10.99 2.78 -8.23
N TRP A 79 -10.12 1.79 -8.45
CA TRP A 79 -10.53 0.41 -8.69
C TRP A 79 -11.20 -0.23 -7.47
N PRO A 80 -12.05 -1.25 -7.67
CA PRO A 80 -12.52 -2.07 -6.56
C PRO A 80 -11.35 -2.61 -5.73
N GLU A 81 -11.49 -2.63 -4.42
CA GLU A 81 -10.42 -3.01 -3.48
C GLU A 81 -9.75 -4.34 -3.86
N SER A 82 -10.53 -5.36 -4.20
CA SER A 82 -9.99 -6.67 -4.60
C SER A 82 -9.10 -6.61 -5.84
N SER A 83 -9.41 -5.74 -6.79
CA SER A 83 -8.60 -5.50 -7.99
C SER A 83 -7.33 -4.76 -7.64
N PHE A 84 -7.43 -3.68 -6.85
CA PHE A 84 -6.28 -2.92 -6.38
C PHE A 84 -5.29 -3.77 -5.56
N LEU A 85 -5.80 -4.64 -4.67
CA LEU A 85 -4.96 -5.58 -3.91
C LEU A 85 -4.27 -6.60 -4.81
N THR A 86 -4.94 -7.06 -5.86
CA THR A 86 -4.34 -7.98 -6.85
C THR A 86 -3.22 -7.30 -7.64
N ALA A 87 -3.44 -6.07 -8.11
CA ALA A 87 -2.42 -5.25 -8.77
C ALA A 87 -1.23 -4.97 -7.84
N SER A 88 -1.49 -4.57 -6.60
CA SER A 88 -0.48 -4.33 -5.57
C SER A 88 0.38 -5.57 -5.31
N LYS A 89 -0.23 -6.76 -5.23
CA LYS A 89 0.47 -8.03 -5.07
C LYS A 89 1.41 -8.31 -6.24
N ALA A 90 0.94 -8.11 -7.48
CA ALA A 90 1.76 -8.30 -8.68
C ALA A 90 2.97 -7.36 -8.70
N ILE A 91 2.76 -6.08 -8.36
CA ILE A 91 3.83 -5.07 -8.30
C ILE A 91 4.86 -5.41 -7.20
N GLN A 92 4.42 -5.86 -6.03
CA GLN A 92 5.35 -6.27 -4.97
C GLN A 92 6.20 -7.48 -5.37
N TYR A 93 5.67 -8.42 -6.14
CA TYR A 93 6.46 -9.53 -6.69
C TYR A 93 7.45 -9.03 -7.76
N GLY A 94 7.04 -8.10 -8.63
CA GLY A 94 7.94 -7.44 -9.57
C GLY A 94 9.09 -6.72 -8.85
N HIS A 95 8.77 -5.95 -7.81
CA HIS A 95 9.77 -5.27 -6.98
C HIS A 95 10.75 -6.25 -6.31
N MET A 96 10.27 -7.40 -5.82
CA MET A 96 11.14 -8.45 -5.27
C MET A 96 12.18 -8.92 -6.30
N THR A 97 11.77 -9.20 -7.53
CA THR A 97 12.69 -9.69 -8.57
C THR A 97 13.72 -8.65 -8.97
N GLN A 98 13.35 -7.37 -8.95
CA GLN A 98 14.26 -6.26 -9.29
C GLN A 98 15.23 -5.92 -8.16
N SER A 99 14.77 -5.93 -6.90
CA SER A 99 15.57 -5.50 -5.74
C SER A 99 16.42 -6.59 -5.12
N MET A 100 16.06 -7.88 -5.30
CA MET A 100 16.76 -9.02 -4.69
C MET A 100 17.56 -9.83 -5.71
N ARG A 101 18.33 -9.16 -6.56
CA ARG A 101 19.11 -9.81 -7.63
C ARG A 101 20.30 -10.59 -7.11
N PHE A 102 20.83 -10.23 -5.96
CA PHE A 102 21.97 -10.87 -5.31
C PHE A 102 21.65 -11.31 -3.89
N CYS A 103 22.22 -12.42 -3.47
CA CYS A 103 22.03 -13.00 -2.15
C CYS A 103 22.76 -12.16 -1.08
N PRO A 104 22.06 -11.63 -0.06
CA PRO A 104 22.72 -10.87 1.01
C PRO A 104 23.58 -11.75 1.94
N GLN A 105 23.44 -13.08 1.87
CA GLN A 105 24.20 -14.00 2.71
C GLN A 105 25.56 -14.37 2.11
N CYS A 106 25.65 -14.59 0.78
CA CYS A 106 26.86 -15.08 0.15
C CYS A 106 27.30 -14.29 -1.11
N GLY A 107 26.52 -13.28 -1.53
CA GLY A 107 26.79 -12.50 -2.74
C GLY A 107 26.41 -13.18 -4.06
N GLY A 108 26.04 -14.46 -4.04
CA GLY A 108 25.66 -15.21 -5.23
C GLY A 108 24.41 -14.68 -5.92
N ARG A 109 24.23 -14.99 -7.20
CA ARG A 109 23.08 -14.52 -7.98
C ARG A 109 21.80 -15.25 -7.58
N ASN A 110 20.72 -14.50 -7.40
CA ASN A 110 19.40 -15.03 -7.13
C ASN A 110 18.62 -15.24 -8.42
N HIS A 111 17.78 -16.29 -8.42
CA HIS A 111 16.85 -16.62 -9.49
C HIS A 111 15.43 -16.79 -8.92
N LEU A 112 14.40 -16.50 -9.70
CA LEU A 112 13.03 -16.64 -9.26
C LEU A 112 12.68 -18.13 -9.08
N ASN A 113 12.20 -18.49 -7.88
CA ASN A 113 11.68 -19.82 -7.58
C ASN A 113 10.17 -19.85 -7.84
N HIS A 114 9.76 -20.50 -8.92
CA HIS A 114 8.36 -20.55 -9.36
C HIS A 114 7.44 -21.37 -8.42
N ASN A 115 8.00 -22.19 -7.53
CA ASN A 115 7.17 -23.01 -6.61
C ASN A 115 6.78 -22.25 -5.34
N GLN A 116 7.58 -21.26 -4.91
CA GLN A 116 7.38 -20.56 -3.64
C GLN A 116 7.23 -19.04 -3.78
N VAL A 117 7.27 -18.51 -5.01
CA VAL A 117 7.30 -17.06 -5.30
C VAL A 117 8.31 -16.34 -4.40
N ALA A 118 9.56 -16.76 -4.49
CA ALA A 118 10.69 -16.24 -3.75
C ALA A 118 11.92 -16.15 -4.67
N MET A 119 12.89 -15.32 -4.32
CA MET A 119 14.20 -15.34 -4.97
C MET A 119 15.08 -16.39 -4.30
N GLN A 120 15.66 -17.31 -5.07
CA GLN A 120 16.54 -18.36 -4.57
C GLN A 120 17.97 -18.15 -5.06
N CYS A 121 18.90 -18.17 -4.12
CA CYS A 121 20.33 -18.11 -4.45
C CYS A 121 20.79 -19.35 -5.23
N GLY A 122 21.51 -19.15 -6.34
CA GLY A 122 22.09 -20.23 -7.13
C GLY A 122 23.18 -20.99 -6.36
N ASP A 123 23.95 -20.30 -5.53
CA ASP A 123 25.10 -20.85 -4.82
C ASP A 123 24.74 -21.48 -3.48
N CYS A 124 24.21 -20.70 -2.51
CA CYS A 124 23.92 -21.20 -1.16
C CYS A 124 22.49 -21.73 -0.98
N ARG A 125 21.64 -21.64 -2.00
CA ARG A 125 20.25 -22.11 -2.03
C ARG A 125 19.31 -21.42 -1.06
N THR A 126 19.73 -20.36 -0.37
CA THR A 126 18.88 -19.57 0.53
C THR A 126 17.72 -18.95 -0.24
N LEU A 127 16.53 -19.01 0.36
CA LEU A 127 15.31 -18.39 -0.16
C LEU A 127 15.12 -16.99 0.44
N HIS A 128 14.77 -16.04 -0.41
CA HIS A 128 14.48 -14.65 -0.03
C HIS A 128 13.05 -14.33 -0.48
N TYR A 129 12.17 -14.21 0.49
CA TYR A 129 10.76 -13.87 0.27
C TYR A 129 10.56 -12.36 0.06
N PRO A 130 9.44 -11.93 -0.52
CA PRO A 130 9.11 -10.50 -0.63
C PRO A 130 9.24 -9.81 0.73
N ARG A 131 9.91 -8.65 0.76
CA ARG A 131 10.00 -7.83 1.97
C ARG A 131 8.75 -6.97 2.07
N ILE A 132 8.17 -6.92 3.27
CA ILE A 132 7.06 -6.05 3.61
C ILE A 132 7.52 -5.19 4.78
N PHE A 133 7.46 -3.86 4.64
CA PHE A 133 7.88 -2.91 5.65
C PHE A 133 6.66 -2.44 6.44
N PRO A 134 6.57 -2.73 7.76
CA PRO A 134 5.50 -2.22 8.59
C PRO A 134 5.62 -0.70 8.74
N CYS A 135 4.49 -0.02 8.55
CA CYS A 135 4.38 1.42 8.69
C CYS A 135 3.07 1.73 9.41
N ILE A 136 3.10 2.56 10.44
CA ILE A 136 1.88 3.05 11.08
C ILE A 136 1.31 4.23 10.29
N ILE A 137 0.01 4.44 10.44
CA ILE A 137 -0.68 5.63 9.98
C ILE A 137 -1.78 5.94 10.99
N VAL A 138 -1.88 7.20 11.45
CA VAL A 138 -2.73 7.54 12.59
C VAL A 138 -3.47 8.85 12.41
N ALA A 139 -4.79 8.83 12.62
CA ALA A 139 -5.59 10.03 12.80
C ALA A 139 -5.63 10.39 14.29
N VAL A 140 -5.20 11.61 14.61
CA VAL A 140 -5.23 12.16 15.97
C VAL A 140 -6.39 13.15 16.10
N ARG A 141 -7.29 12.89 17.05
CA ARG A 141 -8.45 13.74 17.34
C ARG A 141 -8.17 14.61 18.57
N ASN A 142 -8.62 15.86 18.51
CA ASN A 142 -8.71 16.77 19.64
C ASN A 142 -10.07 17.45 19.61
N ASP A 143 -11.01 17.02 20.44
CA ASP A 143 -12.42 17.43 20.45
C ASP A 143 -13.06 17.31 19.05
N ASN A 144 -13.45 18.44 18.46
CA ASN A 144 -14.01 18.54 17.12
C ASN A 144 -12.97 18.72 16.00
N LYS A 145 -11.68 18.53 16.30
CA LYS A 145 -10.58 18.75 15.35
C LYS A 145 -9.81 17.47 15.06
N ILE A 146 -9.25 17.41 13.88
CA ILE A 146 -8.30 16.38 13.45
C ILE A 146 -6.95 17.02 13.13
N LEU A 147 -5.86 16.36 13.53
CA LEU A 147 -4.50 16.76 13.14
C LEU A 147 -4.23 16.25 11.73
N LEU A 148 -3.90 17.17 10.83
CA LEU A 148 -3.48 16.84 9.47
C LEU A 148 -2.15 17.49 9.17
N ALA A 149 -1.35 16.83 8.36
CA ALA A 149 -0.03 17.27 7.95
C ALA A 149 0.12 17.23 6.43
N GLN A 150 1.05 18.04 5.94
CA GLN A 150 1.40 18.16 4.54
C GLN A 150 2.86 17.77 4.35
N HIS A 151 3.13 16.83 3.44
CA HIS A 151 4.49 16.39 3.13
C HIS A 151 5.05 17.12 1.91
N PRO A 152 6.37 17.47 1.88
CA PRO A 152 7.01 18.11 0.72
C PRO A 152 6.89 17.29 -0.58
N ARG A 153 6.78 15.96 -0.47
CA ARG A 153 6.59 15.05 -1.61
C ARG A 153 5.20 15.12 -2.25
N HIS A 154 4.21 15.71 -1.56
CA HIS A 154 2.86 15.89 -2.09
C HIS A 154 2.77 17.22 -2.85
N LYS A 155 3.05 17.18 -4.15
CA LYS A 155 3.10 18.39 -5.01
C LYS A 155 1.78 19.17 -5.09
N THR A 156 0.66 18.55 -4.76
CA THR A 156 -0.69 19.15 -4.79
C THR A 156 -1.00 20.02 -3.58
N GLY A 157 -0.17 20.01 -2.55
CA GLY A 157 -0.48 20.66 -1.28
C GLY A 157 -1.54 19.94 -0.45
N MET A 158 -1.82 18.68 -0.75
CA MET A 158 -2.78 17.83 -0.06
C MET A 158 -2.35 17.55 1.38
N TYR A 159 -3.30 17.60 2.30
CA TYR A 159 -3.12 17.18 3.68
C TYR A 159 -3.45 15.68 3.88
N THR A 160 -2.77 15.08 4.83
CA THR A 160 -2.97 13.68 5.21
C THR A 160 -2.76 13.50 6.71
N VAL A 161 -2.98 12.31 7.22
CA VAL A 161 -2.69 11.93 8.60
C VAL A 161 -1.22 11.52 8.74
N ILE A 162 -0.69 11.52 9.98
CA ILE A 162 0.71 11.17 10.29
C ILE A 162 0.97 9.70 9.99
N ALA A 163 2.16 9.39 9.45
CA ALA A 163 2.55 8.03 9.14
C ALA A 163 4.07 7.87 9.19
N GLY A 164 4.55 6.79 9.81
CA GLY A 164 5.96 6.51 9.94
C GLY A 164 6.30 5.02 10.00
N PHE A 165 7.57 4.70 9.82
CA PHE A 165 8.05 3.32 9.82
C PHE A 165 8.34 2.82 11.23
N LEU A 166 8.01 1.55 11.46
CA LEU A 166 8.36 0.85 12.69
C LEU A 166 9.88 0.69 12.81
N GLU A 167 10.43 1.01 13.98
CA GLU A 167 11.82 0.78 14.30
C GLU A 167 12.08 -0.61 14.91
N VAL A 168 13.34 -1.04 14.89
CA VAL A 168 13.73 -2.34 15.45
C VAL A 168 13.48 -2.39 16.95
N GLY A 169 12.69 -3.37 17.40
CA GLY A 169 12.35 -3.56 18.80
C GLY A 169 11.18 -2.70 19.31
N GLU A 170 10.53 -1.95 18.43
CA GLU A 170 9.40 -1.10 18.76
C GLU A 170 8.06 -1.84 18.58
N THR A 171 7.04 -1.50 19.38
CA THR A 171 5.66 -1.93 19.15
C THR A 171 4.93 -0.89 18.28
N LEU A 172 3.85 -1.30 17.63
CA LEU A 172 3.07 -0.40 16.78
C LEU A 172 2.53 0.82 17.53
N GLU A 173 2.07 0.63 18.78
CA GLU A 173 1.54 1.70 19.60
C GLU A 173 2.64 2.69 20.03
N ARG A 174 3.86 2.20 20.28
CA ARG A 174 5.02 3.07 20.57
C ARG A 174 5.43 3.86 19.33
N CYS A 175 5.43 3.21 18.17
CA CYS A 175 5.68 3.86 16.88
C CYS A 175 4.66 4.99 16.63
N VAL A 176 3.37 4.75 16.87
CA VAL A 176 2.34 5.80 16.78
C VAL A 176 2.68 6.99 17.67
N ALA A 177 2.99 6.74 18.96
CA ALA A 177 3.29 7.81 19.90
C ALA A 177 4.58 8.56 19.53
N ARG A 178 5.62 7.85 19.08
CA ARG A 178 6.90 8.43 18.67
C ARG A 178 6.74 9.30 17.43
N GLU A 179 6.17 8.77 16.34
CA GLU A 179 6.02 9.49 15.06
C GLU A 179 5.18 10.77 15.24
N VAL A 180 4.05 10.68 15.95
CA VAL A 180 3.24 11.87 16.25
C VAL A 180 4.06 12.89 17.05
N LYS A 181 4.83 12.43 18.04
CA LYS A 181 5.65 13.31 18.87
C LYS A 181 6.79 13.97 18.08
N GLU A 182 7.50 13.20 17.28
CA GLU A 182 8.64 13.66 16.48
C GLU A 182 8.19 14.65 15.41
N GLU A 183 7.19 14.28 14.62
CA GLU A 183 6.74 15.11 13.51
C GLU A 183 5.96 16.37 13.95
N THR A 184 5.25 16.30 15.09
CA THR A 184 4.27 17.34 15.45
C THR A 184 4.41 17.95 16.85
N GLY A 185 5.21 17.36 17.73
CA GLY A 185 5.33 17.78 19.14
C GLY A 185 4.15 17.36 20.04
N ILE A 186 3.16 16.64 19.51
CA ILE A 186 1.93 16.25 20.21
C ILE A 186 2.11 14.93 20.95
N ASP A 187 1.54 14.83 22.15
CA ASP A 187 1.41 13.60 22.90
C ASP A 187 0.02 13.00 22.63
N VAL A 188 -0.05 11.67 22.49
CA VAL A 188 -1.28 10.95 22.19
C VAL A 188 -1.61 9.88 23.24
N SER A 189 -2.88 9.58 23.38
CA SER A 189 -3.41 8.52 24.25
C SER A 189 -4.48 7.73 23.50
N ASN A 190 -5.03 6.70 24.17
CA ASN A 190 -6.15 5.91 23.65
C ASN A 190 -5.92 5.42 22.21
N ILE A 191 -4.71 4.91 21.95
CA ILE A 191 -4.30 4.41 20.62
C ILE A 191 -5.08 3.12 20.32
N ARG A 192 -5.88 3.14 19.24
CA ARG A 192 -6.77 2.04 18.84
C ARG A 192 -6.51 1.62 17.42
N TYR A 193 -6.31 0.32 17.19
CA TYR A 193 -6.19 -0.21 15.82
C TYR A 193 -7.50 -0.03 15.05
N PHE A 194 -7.40 0.44 13.81
CA PHE A 194 -8.52 0.67 12.91
C PHE A 194 -8.59 -0.35 11.78
N GLY A 195 -7.46 -0.61 11.13
CA GLY A 195 -7.38 -1.49 9.98
C GLY A 195 -6.00 -1.51 9.36
N SER A 196 -5.86 -2.13 8.20
CA SER A 196 -4.59 -2.16 7.46
C SER A 196 -4.81 -2.12 5.96
N GLN A 197 -3.80 -1.62 5.22
CA GLN A 197 -3.80 -1.60 3.76
C GLN A 197 -2.40 -1.93 3.23
N PRO A 198 -2.25 -2.95 2.34
CA PRO A 198 -1.03 -3.12 1.57
C PRO A 198 -0.77 -1.87 0.73
N TRP A 199 0.45 -1.35 0.79
CA TRP A 199 0.86 -0.14 0.09
C TRP A 199 2.12 -0.42 -0.71
N ALA A 200 1.91 -0.83 -1.97
CA ALA A 200 2.96 -1.32 -2.87
C ALA A 200 3.81 -0.18 -3.48
N PHE A 201 4.26 0.77 -2.62
CA PHE A 201 5.12 1.91 -3.00
C PHE A 201 6.35 2.01 -2.08
N PRO A 202 7.34 1.11 -2.22
CA PRO A 202 7.29 -0.10 -3.03
C PRO A 202 6.69 -1.32 -2.32
N SER A 203 6.73 -1.43 -0.98
CA SER A 203 6.38 -2.67 -0.26
C SER A 203 5.98 -2.44 1.20
N SER A 204 5.23 -1.37 1.48
CA SER A 204 4.76 -1.10 2.84
C SER A 204 3.46 -1.84 3.17
N MET A 205 3.26 -2.10 4.47
CA MET A 205 1.98 -2.48 5.06
C MET A 205 1.57 -1.35 6.00
N MET A 206 0.55 -0.59 5.60
CA MET A 206 0.00 0.49 6.44
C MET A 206 -0.88 -0.10 7.51
N MET A 207 -0.54 0.12 8.78
CA MET A 207 -1.31 -0.28 9.96
C MET A 207 -1.94 0.97 10.57
N ALA A 208 -3.25 1.09 10.45
CA ALA A 208 -4.00 2.29 10.74
C ALA A 208 -4.51 2.33 12.18
N PHE A 209 -4.38 3.49 12.80
CA PHE A 209 -4.78 3.75 14.18
C PHE A 209 -5.60 5.03 14.28
N LEU A 210 -6.45 5.06 15.30
CA LEU A 210 -7.09 6.26 15.82
C LEU A 210 -6.45 6.55 17.17
N ALA A 211 -6.20 7.83 17.47
CA ALA A 211 -5.65 8.26 18.76
C ALA A 211 -6.28 9.58 19.20
N ASP A 212 -6.25 9.83 20.50
CA ASP A 212 -6.76 11.07 21.08
C ASP A 212 -5.60 11.94 21.54
N TYR A 213 -5.70 13.27 21.37
CA TYR A 213 -4.76 14.23 21.90
C TYR A 213 -4.65 14.11 23.43
N ALA A 214 -3.43 14.05 23.94
CA ALA A 214 -3.16 13.91 25.37
C ALA A 214 -2.33 15.07 25.96
N GLY A 215 -1.78 15.95 25.10
CA GLY A 215 -0.95 17.08 25.53
C GLY A 215 0.07 17.49 24.47
N GLY A 216 0.97 18.39 24.87
CA GLY A 216 1.98 18.94 23.96
C GLY A 216 1.48 20.18 23.22
N THR A 217 2.39 20.83 22.52
CA THR A 217 2.11 22.01 21.70
C THR A 217 2.45 21.67 20.27
N LEU A 218 1.53 21.91 19.34
CA LEU A 218 1.76 21.66 17.91
C LEU A 218 2.95 22.47 17.41
N LYS A 219 4.00 21.76 17.04
CA LYS A 219 5.24 22.29 16.49
C LYS A 219 5.73 21.33 15.41
N PRO A 220 5.36 21.55 14.14
CA PRO A 220 5.76 20.69 13.04
C PRO A 220 7.28 20.61 12.89
N ASP A 221 7.80 19.42 12.64
CA ASP A 221 9.18 19.25 12.19
C ASP A 221 9.26 19.56 10.69
N TYR A 222 9.74 20.75 10.37
CA TYR A 222 9.88 21.21 8.99
C TYR A 222 11.00 20.53 8.20
N SER A 223 11.74 19.59 8.80
CA SER A 223 12.65 18.72 8.06
C SER A 223 11.89 17.59 7.34
N GLU A 224 10.72 17.21 7.84
CA GLU A 224 9.88 16.13 7.30
C GLU A 224 8.54 16.64 6.74
N LEU A 225 7.94 17.64 7.36
CA LEU A 225 6.64 18.20 7.01
C LEU A 225 6.78 19.58 6.37
N SER A 226 5.90 19.90 5.42
CA SER A 226 5.73 21.26 4.91
C SER A 226 4.83 22.09 5.83
N ASP A 227 3.85 21.45 6.47
CA ASP A 227 2.90 22.05 7.40
C ASP A 227 2.21 20.98 8.25
N ALA A 228 1.71 21.37 9.44
CA ALA A 228 0.77 20.55 10.22
C ALA A 228 -0.16 21.46 11.03
N GLN A 229 -1.46 21.19 11.00
CA GLN A 229 -2.48 22.01 11.63
C GLN A 229 -3.62 21.15 12.20
N TRP A 230 -4.32 21.73 13.19
CA TRP A 230 -5.60 21.24 13.65
C TRP A 230 -6.73 21.79 12.77
N PHE A 231 -7.44 20.94 12.08
CA PHE A 231 -8.60 21.31 11.26
C PHE A 231 -9.90 20.92 11.95
N ASP A 232 -10.87 21.82 11.95
CA ASP A 232 -12.23 21.48 12.31
C ASP A 232 -12.78 20.44 11.33
N VAL A 233 -13.44 19.39 11.85
CA VAL A 233 -13.95 18.31 11.01
C VAL A 233 -15.04 18.76 10.04
N THR A 234 -15.65 19.93 10.27
CA THR A 234 -16.66 20.53 9.38
C THR A 234 -16.07 21.36 8.26
N SER A 235 -14.74 21.63 8.31
CA SER A 235 -14.03 22.50 7.34
C SER A 235 -12.66 21.95 7.03
N LEU A 236 -12.61 20.79 6.38
CA LEU A 236 -11.37 20.14 5.99
C LEU A 236 -10.76 20.76 4.72
N PRO A 237 -9.42 20.81 4.60
CA PRO A 237 -8.73 21.17 3.37
C PRO A 237 -8.88 20.07 2.30
N ASP A 238 -8.12 20.19 1.20
CA ASP A 238 -7.93 19.07 0.28
C ASP A 238 -7.15 17.95 1.00
N VAL A 239 -7.73 16.76 1.05
CA VAL A 239 -7.20 15.63 1.83
C VAL A 239 -6.94 14.40 0.95
N ALA A 240 -6.26 13.41 1.54
CA ALA A 240 -5.92 12.14 0.90
C ALA A 240 -7.09 11.57 0.08
N PRO A 241 -6.84 11.05 -1.14
CA PRO A 241 -7.87 10.59 -2.06
C PRO A 241 -8.63 9.38 -1.54
N ALA A 242 -9.85 9.21 -2.02
CA ALA A 242 -10.64 8.00 -1.79
C ALA A 242 -9.85 6.74 -2.22
N GLY A 243 -10.14 5.60 -1.57
CA GLY A 243 -9.40 4.34 -1.78
C GLY A 243 -8.15 4.19 -0.90
N THR A 244 -7.68 5.26 -0.26
CA THR A 244 -6.56 5.19 0.69
C THR A 244 -7.04 4.98 2.13
N ILE A 245 -6.24 4.25 2.93
CA ILE A 245 -6.52 4.09 4.36
C ILE A 245 -6.40 5.40 5.12
N ALA A 246 -5.59 6.35 4.64
CA ALA A 246 -5.51 7.71 5.15
C ALA A 246 -6.88 8.40 5.07
N ARG A 247 -7.55 8.32 3.93
CA ARG A 247 -8.89 8.86 3.74
C ARG A 247 -9.93 8.17 4.62
N GLN A 248 -9.86 6.86 4.75
CA GLN A 248 -10.76 6.11 5.64
C GLN A 248 -10.61 6.55 7.10
N LEU A 249 -9.39 6.82 7.58
CA LEU A 249 -9.13 7.35 8.92
C LEU A 249 -9.73 8.75 9.11
N ILE A 250 -9.57 9.63 8.11
CA ILE A 250 -10.15 10.98 8.14
C ILE A 250 -11.67 10.91 8.21
N ASP A 251 -12.29 10.16 7.30
CA ASP A 251 -13.75 10.00 7.24
C ASP A 251 -14.32 9.36 8.53
N LYS A 252 -13.59 8.38 9.11
CA LYS A 252 -13.97 7.78 10.40
C LYS A 252 -13.94 8.81 11.53
N THR A 253 -12.88 9.60 11.61
CA THR A 253 -12.74 10.64 12.64
C THR A 253 -13.85 11.68 12.54
N VAL A 254 -14.13 12.17 11.32
CA VAL A 254 -15.27 13.06 11.04
C VAL A 254 -16.59 12.44 11.50
N GLY A 255 -16.84 11.19 11.12
CA GLY A 255 -18.07 10.48 11.48
C GLY A 255 -18.23 10.27 13.00
N ASP A 256 -17.13 10.05 13.72
CA ASP A 256 -17.19 9.89 15.18
C ASP A 256 -17.50 11.23 15.87
N VAL A 257 -16.83 12.32 15.49
CA VAL A 257 -17.09 13.65 16.06
C VAL A 257 -18.54 14.09 15.81
N MET A 258 -19.08 13.86 14.60
CA MET A 258 -20.46 14.21 14.29
C MET A 258 -21.48 13.45 15.14
N LYS A 259 -21.21 12.18 15.46
CA LYS A 259 -22.08 11.36 16.33
C LYS A 259 -22.04 11.83 17.77
N ASP A 260 -20.85 12.15 18.28
CA ASP A 260 -20.67 12.63 19.65
C ASP A 260 -21.41 13.97 19.86
N GLY A 261 -21.30 14.90 18.91
CA GLY A 261 -22.01 16.19 18.96
C GLY A 261 -23.55 16.07 18.93
N VAL A 262 -24.08 15.06 18.24
CA VAL A 262 -25.52 14.77 18.26
C VAL A 262 -25.97 14.17 19.59
N ALA A 263 -25.12 13.33 20.22
CA ALA A 263 -25.40 12.73 21.51
C ALA A 263 -25.42 13.78 22.64
N GLU A 264 -24.50 14.75 22.63
CA GLU A 264 -24.46 15.84 23.59
C GLU A 264 -25.71 16.74 23.52
N GLN A 265 -26.19 17.09 22.30
CA GLN A 265 -27.41 17.86 22.11
C GLN A 265 -28.69 17.12 22.52
N ALA A 266 -28.68 15.78 22.52
CA ALA A 266 -29.84 14.98 22.95
C ALA A 266 -29.94 14.83 24.48
N ILE A 267 -28.89 15.18 25.23
CA ILE A 267 -28.88 15.12 26.72
C ILE A 267 -29.34 16.47 27.32
N GLU A 268 -29.36 17.55 26.58
CA GLU A 268 -29.81 18.88 27.04
C GLU A 268 -31.34 19.10 26.97
N TYR A 269 -32.14 18.09 26.63
CA TYR A 269 -33.60 18.08 26.67
C TYR A 269 -34.09 16.99 27.65
#